data_101aa7729488dc67675667e7270a9e09
#
_entry.id   101aa7729488dc67675667e7270a9e09
#
_cell.length_a   1.000
_cell.length_b   1.000
_cell.length_c   1.000
_cell.angle_alpha   90.00
_cell.angle_beta   90.00
_cell.angle_gamma   90.00
#
_symmetry.space_group_name_H-M   'P 1'
#
loop_
_entity.id
_entity.type
_entity.pdbx_description
1 polymer ?
#
loop_
_entity_poly.entity_id
_entity_poly.type
_entity_poly.pdbx_seq_one_letter_code
_entity_poly.pdbx_strand_id
1 'polypeptide(L)'
;MRDEIKTSDANLEIDWRSICPISSALDVIGDKWSILIVRDLIIHGPRTYSQFLESPEGISTNILATRLELLTNLKLIERINPDKSSRNNAYQLTPAGAALRPVLENLGKWAALHLSEFHSNILKM
;
A
#
# COMPACT_ATOMS: atom_id res chain seq x y z
N MET A 1 6.11 3.53 25.44
CA MET A 1 7.04 4.53 24.87
C MET A 1 6.91 4.50 23.36
N ARG A 2 6.80 5.64 22.73
CA ARG A 2 6.71 5.75 21.30
C ARG A 2 8.01 6.24 20.73
N ASP A 3 8.43 5.64 19.62
CA ASP A 3 9.60 6.08 18.88
C ASP A 3 9.13 6.87 17.67
N GLU A 4 9.66 8.06 17.51
CA GLU A 4 9.45 8.85 16.31
C GLU A 4 10.62 8.62 15.37
N ILE A 5 10.29 8.30 14.13
CA ILE A 5 11.30 8.13 13.10
C ILE A 5 11.12 9.21 12.07
N LYS A 6 12.19 9.97 11.85
CA LYS A 6 12.26 10.95 10.79
C LYS A 6 13.15 10.40 9.70
N THR A 7 12.63 10.31 8.49
CA THR A 7 13.42 9.90 7.34
C THR A 7 14.19 11.08 6.78
N SER A 8 15.10 10.79 5.85
CA SER A 8 15.83 11.84 5.13
C SER A 8 14.90 12.74 4.31
N ASP A 9 13.69 12.26 4.00
CA ASP A 9 12.63 13.07 3.42
C ASP A 9 11.98 13.85 4.56
N ALA A 10 12.39 15.08 4.73
CA ALA A 10 12.19 15.89 5.93
C ALA A 10 10.75 15.99 6.43
N ASN A 11 9.75 15.66 5.58
CA ASN A 11 8.35 15.82 5.92
C ASN A 11 7.68 14.55 6.43
N LEU A 12 8.39 13.42 6.42
CA LEU A 12 7.80 12.17 6.89
C LEU A 12 8.07 11.98 8.37
N GLU A 13 7.01 11.95 9.13
CA GLU A 13 7.06 11.73 10.56
C GLU A 13 5.94 10.77 10.93
N ILE A 14 6.29 9.64 11.55
CA ILE A 14 5.33 8.61 11.94
C ILE A 14 5.38 8.46 13.45
N ASP A 15 4.20 8.55 14.07
CA ASP A 15 4.05 8.34 15.50
C ASP A 15 3.83 6.84 15.77
N TRP A 16 4.92 6.14 16.01
CA TRP A 16 4.87 4.70 16.22
C TRP A 16 4.23 4.36 17.57
N ARG A 17 3.19 3.51 17.54
CA ARG A 17 2.42 3.16 18.75
C ARG A 17 3.21 2.27 19.70
N SER A 18 4.13 1.45 19.19
CA SER A 18 4.97 0.58 20.00
C SER A 18 6.17 0.10 19.19
N ILE A 19 7.04 -0.68 19.82
CA ILE A 19 8.20 -1.27 19.13
C ILE A 19 7.88 -2.64 18.51
N CYS A 20 6.64 -3.12 18.62
CA CYS A 20 6.22 -4.37 18.02
C CYS A 20 6.23 -4.24 16.49
N PRO A 21 6.93 -5.11 15.76
CA PRO A 21 6.94 -5.04 14.29
C PRO A 21 5.56 -5.16 13.65
N ILE A 22 4.68 -5.96 14.23
CA ILE A 22 3.31 -6.10 13.72
C ILE A 22 2.56 -4.78 13.87
N SER A 23 2.65 -4.15 15.04
CA SER A 23 2.04 -2.85 15.28
C SER A 23 2.60 -1.80 14.32
N SER A 24 3.91 -1.80 14.10
CA SER A 24 4.57 -0.86 13.21
C SER A 24 4.13 -1.06 11.76
N ALA A 25 3.98 -2.31 11.32
CA ALA A 25 3.43 -2.59 10.00
C ALA A 25 2.02 -2.03 9.84
N LEU A 26 1.18 -2.20 10.87
CA LEU A 26 -0.20 -1.68 10.83
C LEU A 26 -0.23 -0.15 10.84
N ASP A 27 0.75 0.51 11.44
CA ASP A 27 0.84 1.96 11.37
C ASP A 27 1.05 2.47 9.94
N VAL A 28 1.60 1.63 9.06
CA VAL A 28 1.88 1.96 7.67
C VAL A 28 0.80 1.41 6.73
N ILE A 29 0.45 0.14 6.86
CA ILE A 29 -0.44 -0.55 5.92
C ILE A 29 -1.76 -1.02 6.55
N GLY A 30 -2.05 -0.60 7.77
CA GLY A 30 -3.25 -1.04 8.48
C GLY A 30 -4.53 -0.32 8.06
N ASP A 31 -4.45 0.72 7.24
CA ASP A 31 -5.62 1.31 6.62
C ASP A 31 -6.13 0.38 5.50
N LYS A 32 -7.34 0.62 5.03
CA LYS A 32 -7.93 -0.28 4.03
C LYS A 32 -7.45 -0.03 2.60
N TRP A 33 -6.59 0.98 2.37
CA TRP A 33 -6.20 1.39 1.02
C TRP A 33 -4.77 1.09 0.63
N SER A 34 -3.82 1.26 1.56
CA SER A 34 -2.39 1.15 1.24
C SER A 34 -2.01 -0.20 0.67
N ILE A 35 -2.47 -1.28 1.30
CA ILE A 35 -2.13 -2.63 0.84
C ILE A 35 -2.81 -2.97 -0.50
N LEU A 36 -3.96 -2.35 -0.80
CA LEU A 36 -4.63 -2.52 -2.09
C LEU A 36 -3.86 -1.85 -3.21
N ILE A 37 -3.20 -0.73 -2.93
CA ILE A 37 -2.30 -0.08 -3.90
C ILE A 37 -1.13 -1.03 -4.22
N VAL A 38 -0.54 -1.62 -3.21
CA VAL A 38 0.53 -2.60 -3.39
C VAL A 38 0.03 -3.81 -4.18
N ARG A 39 -1.16 -4.31 -3.87
CA ARG A 39 -1.80 -5.41 -4.62
C ARG A 39 -1.88 -5.09 -6.10
N ASP A 40 -2.35 -3.91 -6.43
CA ASP A 40 -2.53 -3.51 -7.83
C ASP A 40 -1.20 -3.46 -8.57
N LEU A 41 -0.15 -3.00 -7.91
CA LEU A 41 1.19 -2.99 -8.51
C LEU A 41 1.78 -4.39 -8.65
N ILE A 42 1.44 -5.31 -7.75
CA ILE A 42 1.85 -6.71 -7.85
C ILE A 42 1.15 -7.38 -9.03
N ILE A 43 -0.15 -7.18 -9.16
CA ILE A 43 -0.96 -7.86 -10.18
C ILE A 43 -0.74 -7.27 -11.57
N HIS A 44 -0.72 -5.96 -11.68
CA HIS A 44 -0.75 -5.27 -12.98
C HIS A 44 0.61 -4.72 -13.40
N GLY A 45 1.59 -4.68 -12.52
CA GLY A 45 2.84 -3.95 -12.76
C GLY A 45 2.63 -2.45 -12.63
N PRO A 46 3.47 -1.62 -13.29
CA PRO A 46 3.36 -0.16 -13.14
C PRO A 46 1.98 0.38 -13.43
N ARG A 47 1.54 1.34 -12.63
CA ARG A 47 0.24 1.98 -12.80
C ARG A 47 0.34 3.48 -12.62
N THR A 48 -0.44 4.20 -13.42
CA THR A 48 -0.62 5.64 -13.28
C THR A 48 -1.68 5.94 -12.22
N TYR A 49 -1.72 7.19 -11.78
CA TYR A 49 -2.75 7.69 -10.87
C TYR A 49 -4.15 7.31 -11.35
N SER A 50 -4.45 7.57 -12.63
CA SER A 50 -5.77 7.28 -13.20
C SER A 50 -6.12 5.80 -13.17
N GLN A 51 -5.12 4.94 -13.38
CA GLN A 51 -5.34 3.50 -13.39
C GLN A 51 -5.68 2.97 -11.99
N PHE A 52 -5.09 3.54 -10.93
CA PHE A 52 -5.47 3.17 -9.56
C PHE A 52 -6.94 3.46 -9.29
N LEU A 53 -7.47 4.53 -9.86
CA LEU A 53 -8.88 4.91 -9.66
C LEU A 53 -9.86 3.91 -10.28
N GLU A 54 -9.39 3.06 -11.19
CA GLU A 54 -10.22 2.03 -11.83
C GLU A 54 -10.40 0.78 -10.99
N SER A 55 -9.70 0.67 -9.86
CA SER A 55 -9.81 -0.51 -8.99
C SER A 55 -11.21 -0.63 -8.41
N PRO A 56 -11.71 -1.87 -8.24
CA PRO A 56 -13.13 -2.09 -7.88
C PRO A 56 -13.52 -1.55 -6.51
N GLU A 57 -12.57 -1.35 -5.62
CA GLU A 57 -12.86 -0.84 -4.27
C GLU A 57 -13.22 0.64 -4.25
N GLY A 58 -12.95 1.38 -5.32
CA GLY A 58 -13.43 2.75 -5.46
C GLY A 58 -12.74 3.77 -4.57
N ILE A 59 -11.40 3.75 -4.55
CA ILE A 59 -10.63 4.73 -3.78
C ILE A 59 -10.90 6.15 -4.26
N SER A 60 -11.05 7.09 -3.33
CA SER A 60 -11.21 8.50 -3.68
C SER A 60 -9.89 9.12 -4.11
N THR A 61 -9.97 10.22 -4.88
CA THR A 61 -8.78 10.90 -5.36
C THR A 61 -7.90 11.44 -4.23
N ASN A 62 -8.52 12.00 -3.18
CA ASN A 62 -7.77 12.56 -2.06
C ASN A 62 -7.04 11.48 -1.26
N ILE A 63 -7.71 10.37 -1.01
CA ILE A 63 -7.10 9.24 -0.28
C ILE A 63 -5.96 8.65 -1.10
N LEU A 64 -6.19 8.44 -2.40
CA LEU A 64 -5.15 7.90 -3.28
C LEU A 64 -3.90 8.78 -3.27
N ALA A 65 -4.06 10.10 -3.45
CA ALA A 65 -2.93 11.01 -3.44
C ALA A 65 -2.14 10.93 -2.12
N THR A 66 -2.85 10.92 -0.99
CA THR A 66 -2.23 10.83 0.33
C THR A 66 -1.48 9.52 0.52
N ARG A 67 -2.07 8.41 0.10
CA ARG A 67 -1.45 7.09 0.25
C ARG A 67 -0.26 6.91 -0.68
N LEU A 68 -0.35 7.37 -1.91
CA LEU A 68 0.78 7.32 -2.83
C LEU A 68 1.97 8.12 -2.30
N GLU A 69 1.71 9.29 -1.73
CA GLU A 69 2.76 10.10 -1.12
C GLU A 69 3.42 9.37 0.05
N LEU A 70 2.62 8.82 0.96
CA LEU A 70 3.13 8.08 2.12
C LEU A 70 3.97 6.88 1.69
N LEU A 71 3.45 6.07 0.79
CA LEU A 71 4.15 4.86 0.35
C LEU A 71 5.44 5.20 -0.42
N THR A 72 5.44 6.31 -1.16
CA THR A 72 6.64 6.80 -1.84
C THR A 72 7.68 7.26 -0.83
N ASN A 73 7.26 8.02 0.18
CA ASN A 73 8.16 8.51 1.22
C ASN A 73 8.75 7.37 2.06
N LEU A 74 7.98 6.30 2.26
CA LEU A 74 8.47 5.10 2.95
C LEU A 74 9.29 4.18 2.04
N LYS A 75 9.45 4.55 0.77
CA LYS A 75 10.24 3.80 -0.21
C LYS A 75 9.71 2.40 -0.49
N LEU A 76 8.40 2.23 -0.41
CA LEU A 76 7.73 0.99 -0.82
C LEU A 76 7.33 1.02 -2.28
N ILE A 77 7.07 2.21 -2.80
CA ILE A 77 6.82 2.45 -4.22
C ILE A 77 7.69 3.62 -4.68
N GLU A 78 7.83 3.75 -5.98
CA GLU A 78 8.58 4.86 -6.56
C GLU A 78 7.93 5.29 -7.88
N ARG A 79 8.10 6.56 -8.21
CA ARG A 79 7.67 7.11 -9.49
C ARG A 79 8.70 6.75 -10.54
N ILE A 80 8.24 6.24 -11.67
CA ILE A 80 9.14 5.81 -12.75
C ILE A 80 9.83 7.00 -13.41
N ASN A 81 9.07 8.11 -13.60
CA ASN A 81 9.62 9.33 -14.19
C ASN A 81 9.37 10.49 -13.23
N PRO A 82 10.25 10.69 -12.22
CA PRO A 82 10.01 11.72 -11.19
C PRO A 82 9.88 13.14 -11.72
N ASP A 83 10.43 13.41 -12.92
CA ASP A 83 10.38 14.75 -13.52
C ASP A 83 9.05 15.07 -14.19
N LYS A 84 8.17 14.08 -14.41
CA LYS A 84 6.85 14.30 -14.98
C LYS A 84 5.84 14.60 -13.90
N SER A 85 4.72 15.24 -14.29
CA SER A 85 3.64 15.49 -13.34
C SER A 85 3.13 14.15 -12.79
N SER A 86 2.64 14.16 -11.55
CA SER A 86 2.16 12.96 -10.88
C SER A 86 1.00 12.30 -11.62
N ARG A 87 0.19 13.10 -12.33
CA ARG A 87 -0.99 12.59 -13.04
C ARG A 87 -0.62 11.62 -14.18
N ASN A 88 0.49 11.88 -14.87
CA ASN A 88 0.93 11.11 -16.03
C ASN A 88 2.05 10.13 -15.68
N ASN A 89 2.46 10.11 -14.42
CA ASN A 89 3.57 9.29 -13.97
C ASN A 89 3.06 7.95 -13.49
N ALA A 90 3.75 6.90 -13.90
CA ALA A 90 3.46 5.58 -13.37
C ALA A 90 4.28 5.35 -12.10
N TYR A 91 3.74 4.54 -11.21
CA TYR A 91 4.39 4.08 -9.99
C TYR A 91 4.73 2.61 -10.14
N GLN A 92 5.77 2.19 -9.48
CA GLN A 92 6.16 0.77 -9.41
C GLN A 92 6.63 0.42 -8.02
N LEU A 93 6.65 -0.87 -7.71
CA LEU A 93 7.17 -1.34 -6.43
C LEU A 93 8.68 -1.22 -6.38
N THR A 94 9.19 -0.81 -5.23
CA THR A 94 10.61 -1.00 -4.88
C THR A 94 10.81 -2.45 -4.42
N PRO A 95 12.06 -2.91 -4.22
CA PRO A 95 12.28 -4.23 -3.61
C PRO A 95 11.58 -4.39 -2.26
N ALA A 96 11.55 -3.33 -1.43
CA ALA A 96 10.86 -3.37 -0.14
C ALA A 96 9.35 -3.54 -0.31
N GLY A 97 8.76 -2.82 -1.27
CA GLY A 97 7.34 -2.98 -1.58
C GLY A 97 7.02 -4.38 -2.14
N ALA A 98 7.87 -4.87 -3.04
CA ALA A 98 7.71 -6.21 -3.60
C ALA A 98 7.79 -7.31 -2.54
N ALA A 99 8.53 -7.07 -1.46
CA ALA A 99 8.64 -8.00 -0.34
C ALA A 99 7.32 -8.19 0.43
N LEU A 100 6.32 -7.34 0.18
CA LEU A 100 4.99 -7.51 0.75
C LEU A 100 4.16 -8.59 0.06
N ARG A 101 4.61 -9.12 -1.08
CA ARG A 101 3.86 -10.15 -1.81
C ARG A 101 3.45 -11.34 -0.91
N PRO A 102 4.36 -11.97 -0.14
CA PRO A 102 3.95 -13.08 0.73
C PRO A 102 2.94 -12.66 1.79
N VAL A 103 3.01 -11.43 2.27
CA VAL A 103 2.05 -10.90 3.25
C VAL A 103 0.66 -10.85 2.62
N LEU A 104 0.55 -10.31 1.42
CA LEU A 104 -0.73 -10.22 0.70
C LEU A 104 -1.28 -11.60 0.38
N GLU A 105 -0.42 -12.52 -0.08
CA GLU A 105 -0.83 -13.88 -0.41
C GLU A 105 -1.39 -14.60 0.82
N ASN A 106 -0.69 -14.50 1.95
CA ASN A 106 -1.14 -15.14 3.18
C ASN A 106 -2.41 -14.48 3.74
N LEU A 107 -2.51 -13.16 3.65
CA LEU A 107 -3.70 -12.44 4.07
C LEU A 107 -4.91 -12.87 3.25
N GLY A 108 -4.75 -12.97 1.93
CA GLY A 108 -5.81 -13.41 1.03
C GLY A 108 -6.25 -14.85 1.29
N LYS A 109 -5.28 -15.75 1.51
CA LYS A 109 -5.58 -17.15 1.84
C LYS A 109 -6.34 -17.27 3.14
N TRP A 110 -5.91 -16.52 4.15
CA TRP A 110 -6.61 -16.51 5.43
C TRP A 110 -8.07 -16.05 5.26
N ALA A 111 -8.27 -14.96 4.52
CA ALA A 111 -9.60 -14.41 4.29
C ALA A 111 -10.48 -15.38 3.51
N ALA A 112 -9.96 -15.97 2.43
CA ALA A 112 -10.72 -16.93 1.62
C ALA A 112 -11.15 -18.15 2.43
N LEU A 113 -10.30 -18.59 3.37
CA LEU A 113 -10.62 -19.76 4.21
C LEU A 113 -11.58 -19.42 5.35
N HIS A 114 -11.37 -18.29 6.02
CA HIS A 114 -12.07 -17.99 7.27
C HIS A 114 -13.22 -16.99 7.14
N LEU A 115 -13.31 -16.25 6.04
CA LEU A 115 -14.38 -15.28 5.83
C LEU A 115 -15.44 -15.76 4.85
N SER A 116 -15.26 -16.92 4.23
CA SER A 116 -16.21 -17.43 3.23
C SER A 116 -17.60 -17.68 3.79
N GLU A 117 -17.72 -17.99 5.07
CA GLU A 117 -19.02 -18.15 5.75
C GLU A 117 -19.82 -16.84 5.75
N PHE A 118 -19.12 -15.69 5.84
CA PHE A 118 -19.74 -14.37 5.92
C PHE A 118 -19.77 -13.66 4.56
N HIS A 119 -18.92 -14.09 3.63
CA HIS A 119 -18.78 -13.49 2.31
C HIS A 119 -18.76 -14.63 1.28
N SER A 120 -19.94 -15.07 0.86
CA SER A 120 -20.08 -16.26 0.04
C SER A 120 -19.46 -16.14 -1.35
N ASN A 121 -19.32 -14.92 -1.87
CA ASN A 121 -18.76 -14.68 -3.20
C ASN A 121 -17.25 -14.40 -3.18
N ILE A 122 -16.61 -14.55 -2.02
CA ILE A 122 -15.16 -14.30 -1.94
C ILE A 122 -14.40 -15.24 -2.87
N LEU A 123 -13.40 -14.70 -3.57
CA LEU A 123 -12.55 -15.51 -4.44
C LEU A 123 -11.77 -16.53 -3.61
N LYS A 124 -11.64 -17.72 -4.13
CA LYS A 124 -10.83 -18.76 -3.52
C LYS A 124 -9.37 -18.60 -3.92
N MET A 125 -8.49 -18.84 -2.99
CA MET A 125 -7.05 -18.75 -3.22
C MET A 125 -6.36 -20.06 -2.88
#